data_ba8e8c8a05273bf42fc693617b701f80
#
_entry.id   ba8e8c8a05273bf42fc693617b701f80
#
_cell.length_a   1.000
_cell.length_b   1.000
_cell.length_c   1.000
_cell.angle_alpha   90.00
_cell.angle_beta   90.00
_cell.angle_gamma   90.00
#
_symmetry.space_group_name_H-M   'P 1'
#
loop_
_entity.id
_entity.type
_entity.pdbx_description
1 polymer ?
#
loop_
_entity_poly.entity_id
_entity_poly.type
_entity_poly.pdbx_seq_one_letter_code
_entity_poly.pdbx_strand_id
1 'polypeptide(L)'
;MPKLLTSLLIAALLAPAATAQAGWSSEIVSPTGEQGRLVYVSDAEGNRVPEFSRAGYGGGGVPLPDVPTVETVGPAEGDDTASIQAALDAVAARAPDANGIRGAVELAAGTYNVSGTLRLRESGVVLRGAGDGEDPATDTILRRSGENQEPVVLVGRPEASQGAAIIRRDGGRRTATIRDEVVEIGAVSFDVDDADLYAAGDEIVVFHPATIGWINAVDGGGTASDARWAVGDMPIAYARTLLSVEGPTVTLDAPLYARLVRSVSPSYIYLRNRTDVIEDVGVEALRIDIETQSSSDESQARNAVVLTLVENGWVRGVTALHFWHAGVSVQNSRYVTVEDSRALEPHSLVTGERRYNFEVVQSQLILFQGNEASDARHAYVGNGETLDSGIVFLDNTSRDASTSSEAHRRWGQGFLFDNHVEIGSRGTGSSDRRIHLGNRGDFGTGHGWSCANCVVWNAQMNGALVVVEKPPTAQNYAIGVQGTASNRGPFLSTTAPYIEGTNRSGLEPRSLYLRQVRDRQLPVANEGDGVGRLRLLPPRPNPSSGATQFGFELASRAEARLAIYDVLGREVALAVEGPFGAGRHTATLPEGALAPGLYLARLSVGAISRAAPFTVLR
;
A
#
# COMPACT_ATOMS: atom_id res chain seq x y z
N MET A 1 12.72 -74.39 40.48
CA MET A 1 13.40 -73.07 40.36
C MET A 1 12.46 -72.13 39.63
N PRO A 2 11.87 -71.11 40.27
CA PRO A 2 10.86 -70.25 39.65
C PRO A 2 11.51 -69.11 38.91
N LYS A 3 10.90 -68.77 37.77
CA LYS A 3 11.25 -67.61 36.93
C LYS A 3 10.67 -66.32 37.53
N LEU A 4 11.51 -65.34 37.83
CA LEU A 4 11.09 -63.99 38.15
C LEU A 4 10.65 -63.27 36.86
N LEU A 5 9.40 -62.77 36.80
CA LEU A 5 8.92 -61.80 35.87
C LEU A 5 9.18 -60.38 36.44
N THR A 6 10.00 -59.64 35.77
CA THR A 6 10.22 -58.19 36.04
C THR A 6 9.23 -57.36 35.26
N SER A 7 8.26 -56.75 35.92
CA SER A 7 7.30 -55.82 35.31
C SER A 7 7.95 -54.43 35.16
N LEU A 8 8.09 -53.98 33.93
CA LEU A 8 8.53 -52.60 33.60
C LEU A 8 7.30 -51.68 33.67
N LEU A 9 7.27 -50.77 34.65
CA LEU A 9 6.31 -49.68 34.72
C LEU A 9 6.82 -48.56 33.75
N ILE A 10 6.12 -48.32 32.66
CA ILE A 10 6.31 -47.16 31.81
C ILE A 10 5.51 -46.00 32.42
N ALA A 11 6.19 -45.05 33.04
CA ALA A 11 5.60 -43.79 33.46
C ALA A 11 5.46 -42.89 32.23
N ALA A 12 4.23 -42.71 31.73
CA ALA A 12 3.92 -41.73 30.71
C ALA A 12 4.02 -40.33 31.33
N LEU A 13 5.06 -39.58 30.97
CA LEU A 13 5.16 -38.14 31.23
C LEU A 13 4.12 -37.44 30.39
N LEU A 14 3.00 -37.06 30.97
CA LEU A 14 2.08 -36.07 30.40
C LEU A 14 2.81 -34.72 30.36
N ALA A 15 3.27 -34.31 29.19
CA ALA A 15 3.68 -32.93 28.94
C ALA A 15 2.45 -32.04 29.18
N PRO A 16 2.56 -30.93 29.93
CA PRO A 16 1.45 -30.00 30.06
C PRO A 16 1.06 -29.49 28.70
N ALA A 17 -0.22 -29.61 28.36
CA ALA A 17 -0.79 -28.96 27.17
C ALA A 17 -0.51 -27.45 27.33
N ALA A 18 0.26 -26.89 26.41
CA ALA A 18 0.43 -25.45 26.33
C ALA A 18 -0.98 -24.84 26.14
N THR A 19 -1.48 -24.15 27.15
CA THR A 19 -2.70 -23.37 27.03
C THR A 19 -2.46 -22.34 25.91
N ALA A 20 -3.15 -22.46 24.78
CA ALA A 20 -3.12 -21.46 23.73
C ALA A 20 -3.50 -20.13 24.39
N GLN A 21 -2.56 -19.19 24.43
CA GLN A 21 -2.80 -17.86 24.96
C GLN A 21 -3.89 -17.23 24.09
N ALA A 22 -4.98 -16.77 24.69
CA ALA A 22 -6.05 -16.10 23.95
C ALA A 22 -5.45 -14.92 23.15
N GLY A 23 -5.75 -14.87 21.85
CA GLY A 23 -5.33 -13.77 21.00
C GLY A 23 -5.83 -12.43 21.52
N TRP A 24 -5.16 -11.36 21.17
CA TRP A 24 -5.56 -9.99 21.50
C TRP A 24 -5.63 -9.13 20.23
N SER A 25 -6.48 -8.12 20.24
CA SER A 25 -6.59 -7.14 19.16
C SER A 25 -6.14 -5.78 19.66
N SER A 26 -5.66 -4.95 18.73
CA SER A 26 -5.30 -3.57 19.02
C SER A 26 -6.54 -2.76 19.45
N GLU A 27 -6.33 -1.79 20.34
CA GLU A 27 -7.36 -0.85 20.78
C GLU A 27 -7.81 0.08 19.64
N ILE A 28 -6.96 0.33 18.66
CA ILE A 28 -7.26 1.22 17.52
C ILE A 28 -7.53 0.50 16.21
N VAL A 29 -7.25 -0.81 16.10
CA VAL A 29 -7.60 -1.65 14.94
C VAL A 29 -8.08 -2.99 15.45
N SER A 30 -9.37 -3.26 15.36
CA SER A 30 -9.96 -4.48 15.93
C SER A 30 -11.01 -5.09 14.99
N PRO A 31 -11.18 -6.44 14.98
CA PRO A 31 -12.14 -7.13 14.12
C PRO A 31 -13.56 -7.14 14.73
N THR A 32 -14.03 -5.98 15.19
CA THR A 32 -15.31 -5.82 15.91
C THR A 32 -16.43 -5.25 15.04
N GLY A 33 -16.13 -4.91 13.79
CA GLY A 33 -17.12 -4.42 12.84
C GLY A 33 -18.08 -5.51 12.34
N GLU A 34 -19.02 -5.10 11.51
CA GLU A 34 -19.98 -6.01 10.87
C GLU A 34 -19.27 -7.10 10.08
N GLN A 35 -19.73 -8.34 10.18
CA GLN A 35 -19.07 -9.54 9.63
C GLN A 35 -17.62 -9.72 10.14
N GLY A 36 -17.29 -9.15 11.29
CA GLY A 36 -15.95 -9.18 11.85
C GLY A 36 -14.96 -8.29 11.10
N ARG A 37 -15.39 -7.34 10.28
CA ARG A 37 -14.50 -6.37 9.59
C ARG A 37 -13.70 -5.56 10.59
N LEU A 38 -12.54 -5.09 10.16
CA LEU A 38 -11.72 -4.20 10.96
C LEU A 38 -12.43 -2.86 11.19
N VAL A 39 -12.42 -2.42 12.43
CA VAL A 39 -12.82 -1.08 12.85
C VAL A 39 -11.56 -0.31 13.22
N TYR A 40 -11.50 0.93 12.76
CA TYR A 40 -10.37 1.84 12.98
C TYR A 40 -10.81 2.98 13.89
N VAL A 41 -10.04 3.22 14.94
CA VAL A 41 -10.23 4.34 15.86
C VAL A 41 -9.27 5.46 15.49
N SER A 42 -9.81 6.66 15.25
CA SER A 42 -9.00 7.86 15.03
C SER A 42 -8.65 8.52 16.36
N ASP A 43 -7.47 9.13 16.42
CA ASP A 43 -7.12 10.01 17.53
C ASP A 43 -7.87 11.36 17.46
N ALA A 44 -7.63 12.25 18.43
CA ALA A 44 -8.30 13.55 18.48
C ALA A 44 -7.92 14.48 17.31
N GLU A 45 -6.85 14.19 16.59
CA GLU A 45 -6.36 14.93 15.44
C GLU A 45 -6.85 14.35 14.12
N GLY A 46 -7.59 13.21 14.15
CA GLY A 46 -8.08 12.48 12.99
C GLY A 46 -7.09 11.48 12.40
N ASN A 47 -5.93 11.24 13.03
CA ASN A 47 -4.99 10.23 12.58
C ASN A 47 -5.54 8.83 12.88
N ARG A 48 -5.36 7.91 11.95
CA ARG A 48 -5.73 6.51 12.10
C ARG A 48 -4.77 5.61 11.33
N VAL A 49 -4.74 4.33 11.65
CA VAL A 49 -4.00 3.34 10.87
C VAL A 49 -4.55 3.32 9.45
N PRO A 50 -3.69 3.46 8.40
CA PRO A 50 -4.13 3.48 7.01
C PRO A 50 -4.65 2.12 6.51
N GLU A 51 -5.30 2.18 5.36
CA GLU A 51 -5.75 1.02 4.62
C GLU A 51 -4.74 0.69 3.51
N PHE A 52 -4.22 -0.54 3.48
CA PHE A 52 -3.12 -0.96 2.62
C PHE A 52 -3.51 -2.00 1.58
N SER A 53 -4.73 -2.52 1.58
CA SER A 53 -5.12 -3.67 0.76
C SER A 53 -4.97 -3.48 -0.75
N ARG A 54 -4.77 -2.23 -1.19
CA ARG A 54 -4.58 -1.87 -2.59
C ARG A 54 -3.13 -1.98 -3.09
N ALA A 55 -2.18 -2.29 -2.22
CA ALA A 55 -0.78 -2.50 -2.60
C ALA A 55 -0.58 -3.81 -3.36
N GLY A 56 0.20 -3.79 -4.43
CA GLY A 56 0.55 -4.94 -5.25
C GLY A 56 -0.23 -5.06 -6.55
N TYR A 57 0.14 -6.05 -7.34
CA TYR A 57 -0.41 -6.37 -8.65
C TYR A 57 -1.95 -6.35 -8.66
N GLY A 58 -2.53 -5.80 -9.72
CA GLY A 58 -3.99 -5.73 -9.89
C GLY A 58 -4.73 -4.95 -8.80
N GLY A 59 -4.04 -4.08 -8.04
CA GLY A 59 -4.60 -3.35 -6.90
C GLY A 59 -4.73 -4.19 -5.65
N GLY A 60 -3.84 -5.17 -5.46
CA GLY A 60 -3.66 -5.97 -4.25
C GLY A 60 -4.65 -7.11 -4.05
N GLY A 61 -4.17 -8.22 -3.50
CA GLY A 61 -4.97 -9.42 -3.25
C GLY A 61 -5.41 -10.15 -4.52
N VAL A 62 -4.73 -9.88 -5.64
CA VAL A 62 -4.92 -10.54 -6.94
C VAL A 62 -3.71 -11.46 -7.18
N PRO A 63 -3.92 -12.74 -7.54
CA PRO A 63 -2.82 -13.63 -7.89
C PRO A 63 -2.05 -13.11 -9.11
N LEU A 64 -0.74 -13.30 -9.12
CA LEU A 64 0.07 -13.04 -10.32
C LEU A 64 -0.35 -13.96 -11.47
N PRO A 65 -0.36 -13.49 -12.73
CA PRO A 65 -0.80 -14.29 -13.85
C PRO A 65 0.19 -15.43 -14.15
N ASP A 66 -0.33 -16.54 -14.62
CA ASP A 66 0.46 -17.62 -15.23
C ASP A 66 0.55 -17.34 -16.73
N VAL A 67 1.68 -16.75 -17.16
CA VAL A 67 1.87 -16.32 -18.56
C VAL A 67 2.42 -17.47 -19.39
N PRO A 68 1.77 -17.84 -20.54
CA PRO A 68 2.27 -18.91 -21.39
C PRO A 68 3.65 -18.65 -21.96
N THR A 69 4.55 -19.63 -21.91
CA THR A 69 5.83 -19.61 -22.63
C THR A 69 5.59 -19.68 -24.13
N VAL A 70 6.14 -18.72 -24.87
CA VAL A 70 5.99 -18.61 -26.32
C VAL A 70 7.33 -18.63 -27.07
N GLU A 71 8.42 -18.47 -26.34
CA GLU A 71 9.80 -18.54 -26.83
C GLU A 71 10.67 -19.21 -25.76
N THR A 72 11.63 -20.02 -26.17
CA THR A 72 12.57 -20.69 -25.26
C THR A 72 14.00 -20.46 -25.75
N VAL A 73 14.90 -20.06 -24.84
CA VAL A 73 16.32 -19.83 -25.13
C VAL A 73 17.14 -20.76 -24.24
N GLY A 74 18.09 -21.48 -24.82
CA GLY A 74 19.13 -22.23 -24.10
C GLY A 74 20.44 -21.44 -23.99
N PRO A 75 21.31 -21.77 -23.03
CA PRO A 75 22.62 -21.12 -22.92
C PRO A 75 23.51 -21.48 -24.13
N ALA A 76 24.32 -20.51 -24.59
CA ALA A 76 25.23 -20.70 -25.71
C ALA A 76 26.70 -20.51 -25.28
N GLU A 77 27.63 -20.77 -26.19
CA GLU A 77 29.04 -20.39 -25.95
C GLU A 77 29.20 -18.86 -26.10
N GLY A 78 29.84 -18.24 -25.14
CA GLY A 78 30.14 -16.80 -25.15
C GLY A 78 29.09 -15.94 -24.43
N ASP A 79 28.75 -14.78 -25.01
CA ASP A 79 27.83 -13.82 -24.42
C ASP A 79 26.39 -14.04 -24.92
N ASP A 80 25.51 -14.38 -24.02
CA ASP A 80 24.09 -14.67 -24.27
C ASP A 80 23.22 -13.40 -24.36
N THR A 81 23.74 -12.22 -24.08
CA THR A 81 22.95 -10.96 -24.04
C THR A 81 22.13 -10.76 -25.30
N ALA A 82 22.77 -10.93 -26.48
CA ALA A 82 22.13 -10.66 -27.76
C ALA A 82 21.04 -11.70 -28.10
N SER A 83 21.24 -12.98 -27.77
CA SER A 83 20.27 -14.05 -28.02
C SER A 83 19.02 -13.90 -27.13
N ILE A 84 19.22 -13.62 -25.85
CA ILE A 84 18.11 -13.39 -24.91
C ILE A 84 17.34 -12.12 -25.33
N GLN A 85 18.04 -11.02 -25.67
CA GLN A 85 17.38 -9.78 -26.10
C GLN A 85 16.57 -9.98 -27.40
N ALA A 86 17.10 -10.74 -28.36
CA ALA A 86 16.37 -11.04 -29.59
C ALA A 86 15.07 -11.81 -29.33
N ALA A 87 15.06 -12.76 -28.39
CA ALA A 87 13.87 -13.47 -27.97
C ALA A 87 12.84 -12.54 -27.29
N LEU A 88 13.30 -11.65 -26.39
CA LEU A 88 12.46 -10.63 -25.76
C LEU A 88 11.83 -9.70 -26.80
N ASP A 89 12.63 -9.22 -27.77
CA ASP A 89 12.15 -8.36 -28.86
C ASP A 89 11.14 -9.08 -29.78
N ALA A 90 11.35 -10.36 -30.05
CA ALA A 90 10.43 -11.18 -30.82
C ALA A 90 9.06 -11.35 -30.11
N VAL A 91 9.07 -11.60 -28.79
CA VAL A 91 7.84 -11.68 -28.00
C VAL A 91 7.17 -10.29 -27.90
N ALA A 92 7.94 -9.24 -27.71
CA ALA A 92 7.45 -7.86 -27.67
C ALA A 92 6.75 -7.44 -28.99
N ALA A 93 7.17 -7.97 -30.13
CA ALA A 93 6.56 -7.71 -31.43
C ALA A 93 5.24 -8.48 -31.67
N ARG A 94 4.87 -9.45 -30.82
CA ARG A 94 3.61 -10.20 -30.94
C ARG A 94 2.41 -9.31 -30.65
N ALA A 95 1.27 -9.60 -31.24
CA ALA A 95 0.01 -9.00 -30.82
C ALA A 95 -0.34 -9.49 -29.40
N PRO A 96 -0.77 -8.62 -28.48
CA PRO A 96 -1.24 -9.04 -27.17
C PRO A 96 -2.55 -9.84 -27.28
N ASP A 97 -2.79 -10.72 -26.32
CA ASP A 97 -4.08 -11.39 -26.14
C ASP A 97 -5.16 -10.40 -25.58
N ALA A 98 -6.34 -10.91 -25.26
CA ALA A 98 -7.45 -10.12 -24.72
C ALA A 98 -7.15 -9.51 -23.33
N ASN A 99 -6.14 -10.03 -22.61
CA ASN A 99 -5.69 -9.55 -21.31
C ASN A 99 -4.45 -8.66 -21.40
N GLY A 100 -3.97 -8.32 -22.60
CA GLY A 100 -2.77 -7.52 -22.80
C GLY A 100 -1.47 -8.31 -22.80
N ILE A 101 -1.50 -9.63 -22.62
CA ILE A 101 -0.33 -10.52 -22.52
C ILE A 101 0.19 -10.90 -23.91
N ARG A 102 1.53 -10.81 -24.09
CA ARG A 102 2.24 -11.24 -25.33
C ARG A 102 2.91 -12.59 -25.17
N GLY A 103 3.31 -12.95 -23.96
CA GLY A 103 3.90 -14.22 -23.59
C GLY A 103 5.19 -14.12 -22.78
N ALA A 104 5.69 -15.28 -22.35
CA ALA A 104 6.96 -15.39 -21.64
C ALA A 104 8.08 -15.88 -22.58
N VAL A 105 9.26 -15.28 -22.42
CA VAL A 105 10.53 -15.86 -22.84
C VAL A 105 11.04 -16.71 -21.70
N GLU A 106 11.16 -18.00 -21.92
CA GLU A 106 11.69 -18.96 -20.96
C GLU A 106 13.18 -19.24 -21.23
N LEU A 107 14.01 -18.97 -20.25
CA LEU A 107 15.40 -19.39 -20.25
C LEU A 107 15.48 -20.80 -19.67
N ALA A 108 15.89 -21.78 -20.46
CA ALA A 108 16.10 -23.14 -19.97
C ALA A 108 17.10 -23.17 -18.81
N ALA A 109 17.12 -24.26 -18.05
CA ALA A 109 18.12 -24.45 -17.02
C ALA A 109 19.54 -24.36 -17.62
N GLY A 110 20.43 -23.68 -16.93
CA GLY A 110 21.82 -23.45 -17.37
C GLY A 110 22.41 -22.15 -16.89
N THR A 111 23.68 -21.93 -17.20
CA THR A 111 24.39 -20.69 -16.92
C THR A 111 24.50 -19.86 -18.19
N TYR A 112 24.05 -18.64 -18.15
CA TYR A 112 24.10 -17.64 -19.22
C TYR A 112 25.09 -16.54 -18.87
N ASN A 113 26.06 -16.27 -19.75
CA ASN A 113 26.96 -15.16 -19.57
C ASN A 113 26.33 -13.89 -20.17
N VAL A 114 26.13 -12.88 -19.36
CA VAL A 114 25.43 -11.64 -19.75
C VAL A 114 26.35 -10.45 -19.50
N SER A 115 26.87 -9.80 -20.56
CA SER A 115 27.71 -8.60 -20.45
C SER A 115 26.90 -7.30 -20.58
N GLY A 116 25.70 -7.36 -21.19
CA GLY A 116 24.80 -6.24 -21.42
C GLY A 116 23.61 -6.18 -20.46
N THR A 117 22.68 -5.27 -20.69
CA THR A 117 21.40 -5.16 -19.98
C THR A 117 20.30 -5.82 -20.80
N LEU A 118 19.54 -6.72 -20.19
CA LEU A 118 18.33 -7.29 -20.77
C LEU A 118 17.17 -6.31 -20.55
N ARG A 119 16.43 -5.96 -21.61
CA ARG A 119 15.42 -4.89 -21.59
C ARG A 119 14.04 -5.39 -22.00
N LEU A 120 13.07 -5.22 -21.09
CA LEU A 120 11.65 -5.44 -21.37
C LEU A 120 10.99 -4.06 -21.53
N ARG A 121 10.63 -3.67 -22.75
CA ARG A 121 10.14 -2.32 -23.08
C ARG A 121 8.68 -2.26 -23.49
N GLU A 122 8.02 -3.40 -23.62
CA GLU A 122 6.63 -3.50 -24.07
C GLU A 122 5.78 -4.23 -23.03
N SER A 123 4.51 -3.82 -22.91
CA SER A 123 3.53 -4.46 -22.03
C SER A 123 3.33 -5.93 -22.37
N GLY A 124 2.97 -6.75 -21.39
CA GLY A 124 2.60 -8.16 -21.60
C GLY A 124 3.76 -9.13 -21.85
N VAL A 125 5.01 -8.72 -21.60
CA VAL A 125 6.21 -9.55 -21.78
C VAL A 125 6.76 -10.01 -20.44
N VAL A 126 7.10 -11.30 -20.33
CA VAL A 126 7.69 -11.91 -19.14
C VAL A 126 9.04 -12.54 -19.47
N LEU A 127 10.04 -12.29 -18.65
CA LEU A 127 11.31 -13.04 -18.64
C LEU A 127 11.24 -14.07 -17.52
N ARG A 128 11.34 -15.34 -17.84
CA ARG A 128 11.25 -16.45 -16.90
C ARG A 128 12.45 -17.38 -17.04
N GLY A 129 12.97 -17.84 -15.91
CA GLY A 129 13.95 -18.92 -15.83
C GLY A 129 13.29 -20.23 -15.41
N ALA A 130 14.11 -21.29 -15.27
CA ALA A 130 13.69 -22.60 -14.78
C ALA A 130 13.65 -22.69 -13.24
N GLY A 131 14.41 -21.84 -12.55
CA GLY A 131 14.53 -21.77 -11.10
C GLY A 131 15.58 -20.75 -10.68
N ASP A 132 15.55 -20.31 -9.41
CA ASP A 132 16.42 -19.27 -8.84
C ASP A 132 17.54 -19.83 -7.92
N GLY A 133 17.75 -21.16 -7.94
CA GLY A 133 18.78 -21.86 -7.17
C GLY A 133 20.17 -21.76 -7.78
N GLU A 134 21.06 -22.70 -7.38
CA GLU A 134 22.49 -22.67 -7.71
C GLU A 134 22.92 -23.79 -8.69
N ASP A 135 22.02 -24.75 -8.94
CA ASP A 135 22.32 -25.89 -9.79
C ASP A 135 21.93 -25.61 -11.25
N PRO A 136 22.89 -25.41 -12.16
CA PRO A 136 22.61 -25.13 -13.56
C PRO A 136 21.90 -26.30 -14.28
N ALA A 137 21.77 -27.46 -13.66
CA ALA A 137 20.99 -28.57 -14.23
C ALA A 137 19.47 -28.38 -14.05
N THR A 138 19.06 -27.56 -13.08
CA THR A 138 17.65 -27.31 -12.72
C THR A 138 17.28 -25.83 -12.71
N ASP A 139 18.25 -24.95 -12.57
CA ASP A 139 18.07 -23.52 -12.37
C ASP A 139 18.63 -22.68 -13.51
N THR A 140 18.14 -21.46 -13.66
CA THR A 140 18.64 -20.48 -14.62
C THR A 140 19.51 -19.46 -13.90
N ILE A 141 20.80 -19.40 -14.29
CA ILE A 141 21.79 -18.51 -13.67
C ILE A 141 22.27 -17.49 -14.70
N LEU A 142 21.89 -16.23 -14.53
CA LEU A 142 22.45 -15.11 -15.29
C LEU A 142 23.74 -14.65 -14.60
N ARG A 143 24.89 -15.00 -15.18
CA ARG A 143 26.20 -14.53 -14.72
C ARG A 143 26.51 -13.20 -15.39
N ARG A 144 26.42 -12.11 -14.63
CA ARG A 144 26.68 -10.77 -15.12
C ARG A 144 28.18 -10.47 -15.00
N SER A 145 28.85 -10.25 -16.12
CA SER A 145 30.27 -9.91 -16.16
C SER A 145 30.50 -8.46 -16.62
N GLY A 146 31.73 -7.96 -16.37
CA GLY A 146 32.22 -6.67 -16.86
C GLY A 146 31.94 -5.48 -15.93
N GLU A 147 32.70 -4.41 -16.16
CA GLU A 147 32.68 -3.17 -15.36
C GLU A 147 31.60 -2.18 -15.87
N ASN A 148 30.39 -2.63 -16.07
CA ASN A 148 29.26 -1.82 -16.52
C ASN A 148 28.23 -1.68 -15.41
N GLN A 149 27.99 -0.47 -14.93
CA GLN A 149 27.06 -0.16 -13.84
C GLN A 149 25.57 -0.18 -14.23
N GLU A 150 25.22 -0.40 -15.48
CA GLU A 150 23.84 -0.58 -15.91
C GLU A 150 23.21 -1.80 -15.23
N PRO A 151 21.88 -1.80 -14.97
CA PRO A 151 21.21 -2.95 -14.36
C PRO A 151 21.31 -4.20 -15.25
N VAL A 152 21.24 -5.38 -14.64
CA VAL A 152 21.25 -6.64 -15.40
C VAL A 152 19.95 -6.81 -16.17
N VAL A 153 18.81 -6.63 -15.49
CA VAL A 153 17.48 -6.64 -16.10
C VAL A 153 16.80 -5.28 -15.87
N LEU A 154 16.33 -4.67 -16.94
CA LEU A 154 15.63 -3.40 -16.94
C LEU A 154 14.25 -3.55 -17.55
N VAL A 155 13.23 -3.34 -16.75
CA VAL A 155 11.83 -3.38 -17.14
C VAL A 155 11.30 -1.96 -17.23
N GLY A 156 10.73 -1.57 -18.39
CA GLY A 156 10.17 -0.24 -18.62
C GLY A 156 11.09 0.67 -19.42
N ARG A 157 10.83 1.97 -19.34
CA ARG A 157 11.44 3.01 -20.18
C ARG A 157 12.14 4.08 -19.34
N PRO A 158 13.37 3.84 -18.88
CA PRO A 158 14.08 4.74 -17.97
C PRO A 158 14.35 6.13 -18.56
N GLU A 159 14.51 6.23 -19.87
CA GLU A 159 14.66 7.50 -20.59
C GLU A 159 13.46 8.44 -20.41
N ALA A 160 12.28 7.88 -20.14
CA ALA A 160 11.06 8.63 -19.88
C ALA A 160 10.81 8.91 -18.39
N SER A 161 11.55 8.26 -17.48
CA SER A 161 11.38 8.37 -16.02
C SER A 161 12.11 9.56 -15.39
N GLN A 162 12.33 10.64 -16.14
CA GLN A 162 12.98 11.85 -15.65
C GLN A 162 12.16 12.52 -14.54
N GLY A 163 12.78 12.73 -13.39
CA GLY A 163 12.15 13.34 -12.22
C GLY A 163 10.96 12.53 -11.69
N ALA A 164 9.91 13.19 -11.29
CA ALA A 164 8.69 12.60 -10.74
C ALA A 164 7.71 12.14 -11.84
N ALA A 165 8.13 11.20 -12.67
CA ALA A 165 7.36 10.77 -13.85
C ALA A 165 6.01 10.14 -13.50
N ILE A 166 5.87 9.54 -12.31
CA ILE A 166 4.60 8.96 -11.83
C ILE A 166 3.47 10.00 -11.72
N ILE A 167 3.80 11.26 -11.48
CA ILE A 167 2.85 12.36 -11.37
C ILE A 167 2.92 13.34 -12.56
N ARG A 168 3.52 12.92 -13.69
CA ARG A 168 3.63 13.76 -14.89
C ARG A 168 2.25 14.22 -15.33
N ARG A 169 2.12 15.52 -15.56
CA ARG A 169 0.88 16.12 -16.02
C ARG A 169 0.68 15.87 -17.50
N ASP A 170 -0.56 15.55 -17.89
CA ASP A 170 -0.95 15.66 -19.30
C ASP A 170 -0.89 17.12 -19.76
N GLY A 171 -0.58 17.35 -21.05
CA GLY A 171 -0.33 18.69 -21.61
C GLY A 171 -1.46 19.72 -21.44
N GLY A 172 -2.63 19.28 -21.00
CA GLY A 172 -3.75 20.15 -20.61
C GLY A 172 -3.48 20.88 -19.29
N ARG A 173 -3.97 22.14 -19.18
CA ARG A 173 -3.89 22.92 -17.92
C ARG A 173 -5.11 22.75 -17.01
N ARG A 174 -5.99 21.78 -17.29
CA ARG A 174 -7.22 21.58 -16.52
C ARG A 174 -6.91 21.07 -15.13
N THR A 175 -7.46 21.75 -14.13
CA THR A 175 -7.41 21.35 -12.72
C THR A 175 -8.77 21.54 -12.12
N ALA A 176 -9.14 20.70 -11.17
CA ALA A 176 -10.29 20.93 -10.30
C ALA A 176 -9.81 20.97 -8.85
N THR A 177 -10.23 22.01 -8.13
CA THR A 177 -9.84 22.23 -6.73
C THR A 177 -10.70 21.39 -5.82
N ILE A 178 -10.10 20.74 -4.82
CA ILE A 178 -10.83 19.99 -3.78
C ILE A 178 -11.59 20.98 -2.89
N ARG A 179 -12.90 20.77 -2.74
CA ARG A 179 -13.79 21.64 -1.97
C ARG A 179 -13.85 21.33 -0.48
N ASP A 180 -13.56 20.08 -0.12
CA ASP A 180 -13.58 19.67 1.29
C ASP A 180 -12.57 20.48 2.09
N GLU A 181 -12.96 20.90 3.28
CA GLU A 181 -12.05 21.56 4.22
C GLU A 181 -10.95 20.61 4.68
N VAL A 182 -11.30 19.32 4.81
CA VAL A 182 -10.40 18.24 5.19
C VAL A 182 -10.77 17.00 4.41
N VAL A 183 -9.80 16.42 3.70
CA VAL A 183 -9.89 15.05 3.18
C VAL A 183 -9.11 14.16 4.13
N GLU A 184 -9.78 13.20 4.76
CA GLU A 184 -9.20 12.38 5.83
C GLU A 184 -8.30 11.25 5.29
N ILE A 185 -7.42 10.72 6.14
CA ILE A 185 -6.61 9.54 5.83
C ILE A 185 -7.54 8.37 5.52
N GLY A 186 -7.26 7.66 4.42
CA GLY A 186 -8.06 6.54 3.95
C GLY A 186 -9.26 6.94 3.11
N ALA A 187 -9.47 8.24 2.84
CA ALA A 187 -10.52 8.69 1.94
C ALA A 187 -10.30 8.14 0.51
N VAL A 188 -11.38 7.69 -0.10
CA VAL A 188 -11.45 7.26 -1.50
C VAL A 188 -12.37 8.16 -2.33
N SER A 189 -12.95 9.19 -1.73
CA SER A 189 -13.82 10.15 -2.42
C SER A 189 -13.76 11.52 -1.76
N PHE A 190 -13.96 12.55 -2.57
CA PHE A 190 -14.05 13.95 -2.15
C PHE A 190 -14.75 14.79 -3.23
N ASP A 191 -15.15 16.01 -2.88
CA ASP A 191 -15.79 16.94 -3.81
C ASP A 191 -14.76 17.88 -4.46
N VAL A 192 -14.96 18.17 -5.75
CA VAL A 192 -14.18 19.15 -6.53
C VAL A 192 -15.07 20.24 -7.14
N ASP A 193 -14.47 21.36 -7.56
CA ASP A 193 -15.22 22.48 -8.13
C ASP A 193 -15.67 22.26 -9.59
N ASP A 194 -14.85 21.61 -10.40
CA ASP A 194 -15.09 21.40 -11.83
C ASP A 194 -15.06 19.89 -12.18
N ALA A 195 -15.92 19.08 -11.53
CA ALA A 195 -15.98 17.63 -11.74
C ALA A 195 -16.31 17.23 -13.19
N ASP A 196 -17.08 18.06 -13.92
CA ASP A 196 -17.45 17.84 -15.33
C ASP A 196 -16.24 17.79 -16.29
N LEU A 197 -15.06 18.18 -15.82
CA LEU A 197 -13.81 18.04 -16.58
C LEU A 197 -13.28 16.61 -16.64
N TYR A 198 -13.85 15.69 -15.85
CA TYR A 198 -13.36 14.35 -15.61
C TYR A 198 -14.45 13.29 -15.82
N ALA A 199 -14.03 12.06 -16.09
CA ALA A 199 -14.89 10.89 -16.25
C ALA A 199 -14.36 9.66 -15.52
N ALA A 200 -15.22 8.68 -15.31
CA ALA A 200 -14.78 7.36 -14.83
C ALA A 200 -13.77 6.76 -15.81
N GLY A 201 -12.68 6.18 -15.29
CA GLY A 201 -11.54 5.67 -16.05
C GLY A 201 -10.42 6.68 -16.29
N ASP A 202 -10.63 7.96 -15.99
CA ASP A 202 -9.55 8.96 -16.10
C ASP A 202 -8.43 8.67 -15.09
N GLU A 203 -7.21 8.76 -15.57
CA GLU A 203 -6.01 8.76 -14.76
C GLU A 203 -5.72 10.16 -14.26
N ILE A 204 -5.69 10.34 -12.97
CA ILE A 204 -5.48 11.63 -12.33
C ILE A 204 -4.32 11.61 -11.33
N VAL A 205 -3.88 12.80 -10.99
CA VAL A 205 -3.06 13.05 -9.80
C VAL A 205 -3.86 13.90 -8.82
N VAL A 206 -4.01 13.42 -7.59
CA VAL A 206 -4.42 14.26 -6.44
C VAL A 206 -3.17 14.95 -5.94
N PHE A 207 -3.13 16.28 -5.95
CA PHE A 207 -1.93 17.04 -5.67
C PHE A 207 -2.15 18.03 -4.52
N HIS A 208 -1.34 17.90 -3.47
CA HIS A 208 -1.29 18.80 -2.32
C HIS A 208 0.01 19.60 -2.38
N PRO A 209 -0.02 20.88 -2.75
CA PRO A 209 1.18 21.68 -2.95
C PRO A 209 1.99 21.86 -1.68
N ALA A 210 3.32 21.88 -1.80
CA ALA A 210 4.21 22.25 -0.71
C ALA A 210 4.22 23.77 -0.51
N THR A 211 3.10 24.32 -0.01
CA THR A 211 2.99 25.75 0.35
C THR A 211 3.77 26.07 1.62
N ILE A 212 3.97 27.36 1.88
CA ILE A 212 4.58 27.79 3.14
C ILE A 212 3.74 27.37 4.37
N GLY A 213 2.41 27.30 4.20
CA GLY A 213 1.49 26.82 5.24
C GLY A 213 1.79 25.37 5.61
N TRP A 214 1.91 24.49 4.60
CA TRP A 214 2.24 23.09 4.82
C TRP A 214 3.65 22.89 5.38
N ILE A 215 4.67 23.56 4.81
CA ILE A 215 6.06 23.50 5.32
C ILE A 215 6.12 23.91 6.80
N ASN A 216 5.37 24.96 7.20
CA ASN A 216 5.30 25.35 8.61
C ASN A 216 4.55 24.32 9.46
N ALA A 217 3.48 23.71 8.95
CA ALA A 217 2.71 22.70 9.67
C ALA A 217 3.54 21.43 9.98
N VAL A 218 4.52 21.10 9.13
CA VAL A 218 5.44 19.96 9.31
C VAL A 218 6.79 20.37 9.91
N ASP A 219 6.85 21.50 10.62
CA ASP A 219 8.05 22.01 11.31
C ASP A 219 9.25 22.14 10.36
N GLY A 220 9.02 22.70 9.17
CA GLY A 220 10.04 22.87 8.15
C GLY A 220 10.62 21.57 7.61
N GLY A 221 9.98 20.43 7.88
CA GLY A 221 10.44 19.10 7.54
C GLY A 221 11.16 18.39 8.69
N GLY A 222 11.25 19.00 9.89
CA GLY A 222 11.92 18.40 11.05
C GLY A 222 13.44 18.38 10.96
N THR A 223 14.02 19.15 10.04
CA THR A 223 15.48 19.33 9.97
C THR A 223 15.91 20.40 10.97
N ALA A 224 17.16 20.35 11.41
CA ALA A 224 17.75 21.49 12.11
C ALA A 224 17.78 22.71 11.18
N SER A 225 18.25 23.84 11.67
CA SER A 225 18.13 25.15 11.04
C SER A 225 18.68 25.29 9.60
N ASP A 226 19.48 24.33 9.13
CA ASP A 226 20.29 24.43 7.91
C ASP A 226 19.75 23.67 6.69
N ALA A 227 18.79 22.77 6.87
CA ALA A 227 18.25 21.94 5.77
C ALA A 227 16.70 21.97 5.71
N ARG A 228 16.10 23.12 6.07
CA ARG A 228 14.63 23.30 5.99
C ARG A 228 14.13 23.10 4.57
N TRP A 229 13.05 22.33 4.42
CA TRP A 229 12.41 22.14 3.11
C TRP A 229 11.90 23.46 2.54
N ALA A 230 12.10 23.65 1.24
CA ALA A 230 11.64 24.85 0.55
C ALA A 230 10.22 24.70 0.02
N VAL A 231 9.55 25.82 -0.21
CA VAL A 231 8.24 25.86 -0.86
C VAL A 231 8.36 25.26 -2.27
N GLY A 232 7.48 24.30 -2.57
CA GLY A 232 7.45 23.60 -3.85
C GLY A 232 8.25 22.29 -3.90
N ASP A 233 9.16 22.04 -2.96
CA ASP A 233 10.07 20.89 -3.04
C ASP A 233 9.42 19.55 -2.69
N MET A 234 8.49 19.52 -1.76
CA MET A 234 7.93 18.30 -1.17
C MET A 234 6.40 18.26 -1.30
N PRO A 235 5.82 18.30 -2.51
CA PRO A 235 4.38 18.16 -2.66
C PRO A 235 3.95 16.73 -2.32
N ILE A 236 2.81 16.58 -1.65
CA ILE A 236 2.17 15.27 -1.54
C ILE A 236 1.37 15.02 -2.81
N ALA A 237 1.54 13.86 -3.44
CA ALA A 237 0.81 13.56 -4.66
C ALA A 237 0.49 12.07 -4.79
N TYR A 238 -0.72 11.78 -5.31
CA TYR A 238 -1.21 10.42 -5.50
C TYR A 238 -1.69 10.23 -6.93
N ALA A 239 -1.08 9.27 -7.66
CA ALA A 239 -1.58 8.80 -8.94
C ALA A 239 -2.75 7.84 -8.69
N ARG A 240 -3.93 8.15 -9.25
CA ARG A 240 -5.17 7.39 -9.03
C ARG A 240 -5.99 7.30 -10.30
N THR A 241 -6.83 6.26 -10.38
CA THR A 241 -7.85 6.13 -11.43
C THR A 241 -9.20 6.52 -10.85
N LEU A 242 -10.00 7.29 -11.59
CA LEU A 242 -11.37 7.61 -11.19
C LEU A 242 -12.29 6.42 -11.44
N LEU A 243 -12.95 5.92 -10.40
CA LEU A 243 -13.96 4.87 -10.50
C LEU A 243 -15.33 5.45 -10.88
N SER A 244 -15.67 6.63 -10.36
CA SER A 244 -16.89 7.35 -10.69
C SER A 244 -16.73 8.86 -10.52
N VAL A 245 -17.61 9.61 -11.23
CA VAL A 245 -17.84 11.05 -11.05
C VAL A 245 -19.36 11.23 -10.91
N GLU A 246 -19.81 11.68 -9.73
CA GLU A 246 -21.24 11.83 -9.42
C GLU A 246 -21.52 13.24 -8.85
N GLY A 247 -21.99 14.15 -9.71
CA GLY A 247 -22.10 15.55 -9.35
C GLY A 247 -20.71 16.14 -9.06
N PRO A 248 -20.48 16.79 -7.91
CA PRO A 248 -19.16 17.30 -7.55
C PRO A 248 -18.20 16.20 -7.03
N THR A 249 -18.72 15.02 -6.68
CA THR A 249 -17.96 13.97 -5.99
C THR A 249 -17.22 13.07 -6.97
N VAL A 250 -15.92 12.93 -6.78
CA VAL A 250 -15.07 11.96 -7.49
C VAL A 250 -14.71 10.80 -6.56
N THR A 251 -14.65 9.57 -7.11
CA THR A 251 -14.28 8.36 -6.36
C THR A 251 -13.04 7.73 -6.96
N LEU A 252 -12.06 7.40 -6.10
CA LEU A 252 -10.73 6.89 -6.45
C LEU A 252 -10.66 5.36 -6.36
N ASP A 253 -9.74 4.75 -7.09
CA ASP A 253 -9.40 3.32 -7.08
C ASP A 253 -8.66 2.88 -5.79
N ALA A 254 -7.96 3.81 -5.12
CA ALA A 254 -7.21 3.53 -3.90
C ALA A 254 -7.24 4.73 -2.92
N PRO A 255 -7.04 4.49 -1.61
CA PRO A 255 -7.13 5.53 -0.60
C PRO A 255 -5.96 6.51 -0.64
N LEU A 256 -6.16 7.65 0.05
CA LEU A 256 -5.11 8.62 0.36
C LEU A 256 -4.44 8.26 1.69
N TYR A 257 -3.14 8.50 1.79
CA TYR A 257 -2.32 8.17 2.95
C TYR A 257 -1.96 9.38 3.82
N ALA A 258 -2.37 10.58 3.43
CA ALA A 258 -2.22 11.79 4.21
C ALA A 258 -3.56 12.51 4.36
N ARG A 259 -3.67 13.28 5.41
CA ARG A 259 -4.76 14.23 5.62
C ARG A 259 -4.50 15.48 4.81
N LEU A 260 -5.42 15.87 3.92
CA LEU A 260 -5.31 17.08 3.13
C LEU A 260 -6.17 18.17 3.75
N VAL A 261 -5.55 19.23 4.26
CA VAL A 261 -6.22 20.33 4.96
C VAL A 261 -6.18 21.58 4.08
N ARG A 262 -7.33 22.01 3.57
CA ARG A 262 -7.46 23.10 2.60
C ARG A 262 -6.91 24.44 3.12
N SER A 263 -7.13 24.76 4.38
CA SER A 263 -6.60 25.98 4.99
C SER A 263 -5.08 26.00 5.13
N VAL A 264 -4.43 24.82 5.13
CA VAL A 264 -2.97 24.68 5.18
C VAL A 264 -2.38 24.74 3.76
N SER A 265 -2.96 23.98 2.83
CA SER A 265 -2.57 23.98 1.42
C SER A 265 -3.74 23.52 0.55
N PRO A 266 -4.31 24.38 -0.31
CA PRO A 266 -5.40 24.00 -1.22
C PRO A 266 -4.94 22.93 -2.20
N SER A 267 -5.61 21.78 -2.14
CA SER A 267 -5.34 20.62 -3.00
C SER A 267 -6.18 20.67 -4.26
N TYR A 268 -5.71 20.02 -5.33
CA TYR A 268 -6.41 19.93 -6.59
C TYR A 268 -6.10 18.63 -7.32
N ILE A 269 -6.90 18.29 -8.33
CA ILE A 269 -6.64 17.17 -9.22
C ILE A 269 -6.29 17.65 -10.63
N TYR A 270 -5.56 16.82 -11.39
CA TYR A 270 -5.27 17.01 -12.80
C TYR A 270 -5.08 15.67 -13.52
N LEU A 271 -5.25 15.66 -14.86
CA LEU A 271 -5.03 14.47 -15.67
C LEU A 271 -3.54 14.09 -15.72
N ARG A 272 -3.28 12.81 -15.51
CA ARG A 272 -1.95 12.21 -15.53
C ARG A 272 -1.56 11.74 -16.93
N ASN A 273 -0.33 11.99 -17.31
CA ASN A 273 0.24 11.46 -18.55
C ASN A 273 0.83 10.05 -18.28
N ARG A 274 0.35 9.05 -19.03
CA ARG A 274 0.79 7.64 -18.97
C ARG A 274 1.47 7.16 -20.26
N THR A 275 1.85 8.04 -21.16
CA THR A 275 2.33 7.67 -22.52
C THR A 275 3.45 6.64 -22.52
N ASP A 276 4.32 6.65 -21.49
CA ASP A 276 5.50 5.78 -21.41
C ASP A 276 5.33 4.62 -20.41
N VAL A 277 4.15 4.48 -19.81
CA VAL A 277 3.88 3.39 -18.86
C VAL A 277 3.68 2.09 -19.61
N ILE A 278 4.35 1.01 -19.14
CA ILE A 278 4.09 -0.34 -19.58
C ILE A 278 3.41 -1.15 -18.47
N GLU A 279 2.62 -2.17 -18.86
CA GLU A 279 1.78 -2.92 -17.96
C GLU A 279 1.96 -4.43 -18.15
N ASP A 280 1.58 -5.20 -17.10
CA ASP A 280 1.52 -6.66 -17.14
C ASP A 280 2.85 -7.30 -17.58
N VAL A 281 3.93 -6.90 -16.91
CA VAL A 281 5.30 -7.32 -17.19
C VAL A 281 5.93 -7.99 -15.97
N GLY A 282 6.74 -9.01 -16.18
CA GLY A 282 7.32 -9.76 -15.07
C GLY A 282 8.73 -10.30 -15.30
N VAL A 283 9.43 -10.55 -14.17
CA VAL A 283 10.71 -11.28 -14.12
C VAL A 283 10.56 -12.40 -13.10
N GLU A 284 10.80 -13.64 -13.52
CA GLU A 284 10.46 -14.81 -12.71
C GLU A 284 11.54 -15.89 -12.71
N ALA A 285 11.65 -16.59 -11.57
CA ALA A 285 12.32 -17.87 -11.41
C ALA A 285 13.73 -17.94 -12.00
N LEU A 286 14.59 -16.99 -11.63
CA LEU A 286 15.98 -16.95 -12.10
C LEU A 286 16.93 -16.37 -11.04
N ARG A 287 18.20 -16.76 -11.14
CA ARG A 287 19.30 -16.25 -10.34
C ARG A 287 20.13 -15.26 -11.15
N ILE A 288 20.47 -14.12 -10.54
CA ILE A 288 21.37 -13.12 -11.08
C ILE A 288 22.61 -13.07 -10.19
N ASP A 289 23.74 -13.53 -10.70
CA ASP A 289 25.03 -13.56 -10.03
C ASP A 289 25.97 -12.54 -10.69
N ILE A 290 26.25 -11.44 -10.00
CA ILE A 290 27.06 -10.34 -10.53
C ILE A 290 28.53 -10.59 -10.15
N GLU A 291 29.40 -10.71 -11.14
CA GLU A 291 30.84 -10.85 -10.92
C GLU A 291 31.42 -9.55 -10.35
N THR A 292 32.31 -9.68 -9.36
CA THR A 292 32.94 -8.56 -8.66
C THR A 292 34.41 -8.84 -8.39
N GLN A 293 35.22 -7.77 -8.27
CA GLN A 293 36.63 -7.88 -7.93
C GLN A 293 36.87 -8.06 -6.43
N SER A 294 35.93 -7.60 -5.60
CA SER A 294 35.97 -7.70 -4.13
C SER A 294 34.59 -7.41 -3.50
N SER A 295 34.46 -7.66 -2.21
CA SER A 295 33.23 -7.32 -1.46
C SER A 295 32.98 -5.80 -1.32
N SER A 296 33.88 -4.94 -1.75
CA SER A 296 33.78 -3.48 -1.78
C SER A 296 33.85 -2.90 -3.20
N ASP A 297 33.73 -3.73 -4.21
CA ASP A 297 33.71 -3.31 -5.61
C ASP A 297 32.46 -2.49 -5.92
N GLU A 298 32.57 -1.48 -6.76
CA GLU A 298 31.47 -0.65 -7.24
C GLU A 298 31.57 -0.40 -8.75
N SER A 299 32.41 -1.16 -9.46
CA SER A 299 32.53 -1.09 -10.92
C SER A 299 31.50 -1.97 -11.64
N GLN A 300 30.96 -2.96 -10.96
CA GLN A 300 29.98 -3.93 -11.47
C GLN A 300 28.57 -3.32 -11.64
N ALA A 301 27.61 -4.13 -12.08
CA ALA A 301 26.22 -3.71 -12.25
C ALA A 301 25.64 -3.15 -10.94
N ARG A 302 25.04 -1.97 -11.06
CA ARG A 302 24.45 -1.25 -9.91
C ARG A 302 23.30 -2.02 -9.28
N ASN A 303 22.39 -2.53 -10.12
CA ASN A 303 21.19 -3.23 -9.71
C ASN A 303 21.06 -4.56 -10.45
N ALA A 304 20.49 -5.56 -9.81
CA ALA A 304 20.12 -6.78 -10.52
C ALA A 304 18.86 -6.57 -11.36
N VAL A 305 17.75 -6.12 -10.77
CA VAL A 305 16.49 -5.83 -11.47
C VAL A 305 16.02 -4.41 -11.17
N VAL A 306 15.65 -3.67 -12.21
CA VAL A 306 14.99 -2.36 -12.11
C VAL A 306 13.67 -2.41 -12.86
N LEU A 307 12.59 -2.00 -12.20
CA LEU A 307 11.31 -1.70 -12.82
C LEU A 307 11.09 -0.18 -12.81
N THR A 308 10.78 0.43 -13.95
CA THR A 308 10.57 1.87 -14.03
C THR A 308 9.43 2.21 -14.99
N LEU A 309 8.49 3.07 -14.55
CA LEU A 309 7.25 3.37 -15.28
C LEU A 309 6.44 2.10 -15.60
N VAL A 310 6.32 1.23 -14.59
CA VAL A 310 5.57 -0.04 -14.69
C VAL A 310 4.32 0.04 -13.83
N GLU A 311 3.20 -0.39 -14.38
CA GLU A 311 1.98 -0.68 -13.63
C GLU A 311 1.60 -2.15 -13.81
N ASN A 312 1.03 -2.77 -12.76
CA ASN A 312 0.74 -4.20 -12.76
C ASN A 312 1.97 -5.05 -13.15
N GLY A 313 3.12 -4.75 -12.54
CA GLY A 313 4.34 -5.51 -12.76
C GLY A 313 4.68 -6.45 -11.62
N TRP A 314 5.61 -7.39 -11.86
CA TRP A 314 6.06 -8.27 -10.78
C TRP A 314 7.51 -8.76 -10.94
N VAL A 315 8.07 -9.12 -9.78
CA VAL A 315 9.30 -9.94 -9.66
C VAL A 315 8.97 -11.08 -8.72
N ARG A 316 9.16 -12.33 -9.14
CA ARG A 316 8.80 -13.52 -8.36
C ARG A 316 9.88 -14.59 -8.43
N GLY A 317 10.34 -15.08 -7.25
CA GLY A 317 11.33 -16.15 -7.19
C GLY A 317 12.63 -15.76 -7.88
N VAL A 318 13.17 -14.58 -7.60
CA VAL A 318 14.43 -14.09 -8.15
C VAL A 318 15.47 -14.01 -7.04
N THR A 319 16.64 -14.62 -7.25
CA THR A 319 17.81 -14.45 -6.37
C THR A 319 18.82 -13.51 -7.01
N ALA A 320 19.09 -12.39 -6.35
CA ALA A 320 20.05 -11.37 -6.77
C ALA A 320 21.25 -11.32 -5.83
N LEU A 321 22.49 -11.41 -6.38
CA LEU A 321 23.73 -11.38 -5.60
C LEU A 321 24.70 -10.31 -6.11
N HIS A 322 25.48 -9.80 -5.19
CA HIS A 322 26.66 -8.96 -5.40
C HIS A 322 26.41 -7.62 -6.13
N PHE A 323 25.15 -7.19 -6.21
CA PHE A 323 24.82 -5.82 -6.63
C PHE A 323 25.47 -4.80 -5.66
N TRP A 324 25.79 -3.60 -6.17
CA TRP A 324 26.35 -2.60 -5.26
C TRP A 324 25.28 -1.65 -4.69
N HIS A 325 24.17 -1.41 -5.38
CA HIS A 325 23.10 -0.52 -4.93
C HIS A 325 21.84 -1.29 -4.51
N ALA A 326 21.13 -1.95 -5.43
CA ALA A 326 19.90 -2.66 -5.11
C ALA A 326 19.78 -4.02 -5.82
N GLY A 327 19.24 -5.02 -5.11
CA GLY A 327 18.82 -6.28 -5.72
C GLY A 327 17.61 -6.05 -6.62
N VAL A 328 16.55 -5.47 -6.08
CA VAL A 328 15.36 -5.05 -6.83
C VAL A 328 15.04 -3.59 -6.50
N SER A 329 14.91 -2.75 -7.53
CA SER A 329 14.51 -1.34 -7.40
C SER A 329 13.25 -1.07 -8.22
N VAL A 330 12.18 -0.56 -7.58
CA VAL A 330 10.89 -0.20 -8.19
C VAL A 330 10.79 1.33 -8.23
N GLN A 331 10.74 1.90 -9.43
CA GLN A 331 10.85 3.35 -9.64
C GLN A 331 9.67 3.89 -10.46
N ASN A 332 9.11 5.04 -10.08
CA ASN A 332 8.02 5.71 -10.82
C ASN A 332 6.87 4.76 -11.23
N SER A 333 6.56 3.78 -10.38
CA SER A 333 5.71 2.64 -10.69
C SER A 333 4.52 2.52 -9.74
N ARG A 334 3.49 1.77 -10.13
CA ARG A 334 2.29 1.55 -9.33
C ARG A 334 1.82 0.09 -9.48
N TYR A 335 1.23 -0.48 -8.40
CA TYR A 335 0.69 -1.84 -8.44
C TYR A 335 1.73 -2.92 -8.81
N VAL A 336 2.92 -2.83 -8.22
CA VAL A 336 3.97 -3.84 -8.42
C VAL A 336 4.03 -4.77 -7.22
N THR A 337 4.18 -6.07 -7.48
CA THR A 337 4.47 -7.09 -6.46
C THR A 337 5.87 -7.64 -6.65
N VAL A 338 6.65 -7.69 -5.57
CA VAL A 338 7.92 -8.40 -5.49
C VAL A 338 7.76 -9.48 -4.44
N GLU A 339 7.77 -10.77 -4.85
CA GLU A 339 7.49 -11.86 -3.93
C GLU A 339 8.49 -13.02 -4.04
N ASP A 340 8.65 -13.74 -2.92
CA ASP A 340 9.47 -14.95 -2.81
C ASP A 340 10.87 -14.78 -3.41
N SER A 341 11.44 -13.57 -3.30
CA SER A 341 12.71 -13.20 -3.91
C SER A 341 13.79 -12.93 -2.87
N ARG A 342 15.04 -13.09 -3.26
CA ARG A 342 16.19 -12.93 -2.38
C ARG A 342 17.15 -11.90 -2.95
N ALA A 343 17.57 -10.94 -2.13
CA ALA A 343 18.61 -9.96 -2.45
C ALA A 343 19.74 -10.08 -1.41
N LEU A 344 20.81 -10.75 -1.78
CA LEU A 344 21.80 -11.25 -0.84
C LEU A 344 23.21 -10.73 -1.14
N GLU A 345 24.03 -10.62 -0.10
CA GLU A 345 25.47 -10.39 -0.18
C GLU A 345 25.87 -9.23 -1.12
N PRO A 346 25.33 -8.02 -0.93
CA PRO A 346 25.70 -6.88 -1.76
C PRO A 346 27.19 -6.57 -1.63
N HIS A 347 27.85 -6.30 -2.75
CA HIS A 347 29.28 -5.93 -2.79
C HIS A 347 29.43 -4.44 -3.08
N SER A 348 29.77 -3.66 -2.07
CA SER A 348 30.09 -2.22 -2.13
C SER A 348 30.58 -1.72 -0.77
N LEU A 349 30.93 -0.47 -0.67
CA LEU A 349 31.15 0.19 0.62
C LEU A 349 29.84 0.26 1.41
N VAL A 350 29.92 0.18 2.73
CA VAL A 350 28.75 0.33 3.62
C VAL A 350 28.57 1.82 3.93
N THR A 351 28.06 2.59 2.98
CA THR A 351 27.85 4.04 3.09
C THR A 351 26.62 4.49 2.29
N GLY A 352 26.37 5.79 2.18
CA GLY A 352 25.20 6.35 1.48
C GLY A 352 25.04 5.84 0.04
N GLU A 353 23.78 5.70 -0.40
CA GLU A 353 23.39 5.22 -1.75
C GLU A 353 23.80 3.77 -2.09
N ARG A 354 24.05 2.94 -1.10
CA ARG A 354 24.54 1.58 -1.31
C ARG A 354 23.81 0.58 -0.46
N ARG A 355 23.72 -0.68 -0.97
CA ARG A 355 23.15 -1.84 -0.28
C ARG A 355 21.71 -1.61 0.17
N TYR A 356 20.86 -1.17 -0.77
CA TYR A 356 19.40 -1.03 -0.64
C TYR A 356 18.74 -2.25 -1.25
N ASN A 357 18.75 -3.39 -0.55
CA ASN A 357 18.43 -4.70 -1.16
C ASN A 357 17.09 -4.69 -1.91
N PHE A 358 16.03 -4.17 -1.29
CA PHE A 358 14.73 -3.93 -1.93
C PHE A 358 14.38 -2.45 -1.79
N GLU A 359 14.29 -1.75 -2.91
CA GLU A 359 14.15 -0.31 -2.95
C GLU A 359 12.89 0.14 -3.69
N VAL A 360 12.25 1.19 -3.17
CA VAL A 360 11.17 1.93 -3.82
C VAL A 360 11.58 3.38 -4.03
N VAL A 361 11.32 3.92 -5.23
CA VAL A 361 11.61 5.32 -5.56
C VAL A 361 10.43 5.92 -6.31
N GLN A 362 9.81 6.96 -5.74
CA GLN A 362 8.68 7.67 -6.34
C GLN A 362 7.58 6.73 -6.85
N SER A 363 7.22 5.72 -6.05
CA SER A 363 6.29 4.67 -6.45
C SER A 363 5.15 4.52 -5.43
N GLN A 364 4.04 3.95 -5.87
CA GLN A 364 2.83 3.88 -5.06
C GLN A 364 2.17 2.52 -5.12
N LEU A 365 1.59 2.08 -3.99
CA LEU A 365 0.81 0.85 -3.93
C LEU A 365 1.65 -0.39 -4.32
N ILE A 366 2.82 -0.53 -3.70
CA ILE A 366 3.80 -1.58 -3.96
C ILE A 366 3.76 -2.62 -2.83
N LEU A 367 3.80 -3.90 -3.19
CA LEU A 367 3.87 -5.03 -2.26
C LEU A 367 5.20 -5.76 -2.40
N PHE A 368 5.93 -5.90 -1.30
CA PHE A 368 7.04 -6.83 -1.15
C PHE A 368 6.61 -7.92 -0.17
N GLN A 369 6.56 -9.18 -0.61
CA GLN A 369 6.04 -10.28 0.19
C GLN A 369 6.96 -11.49 0.21
N GLY A 370 7.27 -12.03 1.39
CA GLY A 370 8.04 -13.26 1.53
C GLY A 370 9.49 -13.18 1.05
N ASN A 371 10.06 -11.98 1.02
CA ASN A 371 11.42 -11.77 0.52
C ASN A 371 12.49 -11.88 1.62
N GLU A 372 13.71 -12.21 1.22
CA GLU A 372 14.87 -12.25 2.11
C GLU A 372 15.96 -11.28 1.64
N ALA A 373 16.46 -10.48 2.58
CA ALA A 373 17.61 -9.58 2.37
C ALA A 373 18.75 -9.96 3.32
N SER A 374 20.01 -9.96 2.84
CA SER A 374 21.17 -10.10 3.72
C SER A 374 22.18 -8.99 3.53
N ASP A 375 22.99 -8.74 4.56
CA ASP A 375 24.16 -7.83 4.56
C ASP A 375 23.84 -6.40 4.07
N ALA A 376 22.58 -6.02 4.15
CA ALA A 376 22.08 -4.74 3.71
C ALA A 376 22.69 -3.56 4.49
N ARG A 377 22.72 -2.39 3.86
CA ARG A 377 22.70 -1.15 4.62
C ARG A 377 21.26 -0.83 5.00
N HIS A 378 20.34 -0.85 4.08
CA HIS A 378 18.91 -0.77 4.30
C HIS A 378 18.22 -1.92 3.56
N ALA A 379 17.67 -2.89 4.27
CA ALA A 379 17.11 -4.10 3.64
C ALA A 379 15.87 -3.78 2.80
N TYR A 380 14.94 -3.01 3.36
CA TYR A 380 13.67 -2.59 2.73
C TYR A 380 13.53 -1.07 2.88
N VAL A 381 13.54 -0.34 1.76
CA VAL A 381 13.73 1.10 1.82
C VAL A 381 12.88 1.86 0.81
N GLY A 382 12.31 3.01 1.22
CA GLY A 382 11.68 3.99 0.34
C GLY A 382 12.57 5.23 0.19
N ASN A 383 12.93 5.59 -1.04
CA ASN A 383 13.76 6.73 -1.39
C ASN A 383 13.04 7.80 -2.22
N GLY A 384 11.74 7.63 -2.46
CA GLY A 384 10.95 8.49 -3.34
C GLY A 384 10.30 9.70 -2.66
N GLU A 385 10.68 9.99 -1.40
CA GLU A 385 10.21 11.15 -0.66
C GLU A 385 8.67 11.14 -0.48
N THR A 386 8.01 12.29 -0.57
CA THR A 386 6.54 12.42 -0.46
C THR A 386 5.75 11.67 -1.54
N LEU A 387 6.39 11.16 -2.56
CA LEU A 387 5.75 10.43 -3.67
C LEU A 387 5.66 8.92 -3.41
N ASP A 388 6.42 8.38 -2.46
CA ASP A 388 6.25 6.99 -2.02
C ASP A 388 5.02 6.91 -1.12
N SER A 389 4.03 6.08 -1.50
CA SER A 389 2.84 5.91 -0.69
C SER A 389 2.18 4.54 -0.85
N GLY A 390 1.66 4.00 0.27
CA GLY A 390 0.99 2.70 0.26
C GLY A 390 1.95 1.54 -0.02
N ILE A 391 3.10 1.54 0.64
CA ILE A 391 4.15 0.53 0.48
C ILE A 391 4.00 -0.54 1.55
N VAL A 392 3.89 -1.79 1.15
CA VAL A 392 3.72 -2.92 2.07
C VAL A 392 4.91 -3.86 1.99
N PHE A 393 5.52 -4.14 3.14
CA PHE A 393 6.52 -5.16 3.35
C PHE A 393 5.92 -6.25 4.23
N LEU A 394 5.45 -7.35 3.61
CA LEU A 394 4.71 -8.44 4.24
C LEU A 394 5.56 -9.70 4.37
N ASP A 395 5.64 -10.30 5.57
CA ASP A 395 6.34 -11.56 5.84
C ASP A 395 7.80 -11.57 5.33
N ASN A 396 8.48 -10.41 5.33
CA ASN A 396 9.85 -10.28 4.84
C ASN A 396 10.87 -10.51 5.96
N THR A 397 12.04 -11.02 5.58
CA THR A 397 13.17 -11.26 6.49
C THR A 397 14.36 -10.38 6.12
N SER A 398 14.95 -9.73 7.12
CA SER A 398 16.24 -9.04 7.02
C SER A 398 17.27 -9.76 7.89
N ARG A 399 18.44 -10.05 7.33
CA ARG A 399 19.53 -10.73 8.03
C ARG A 399 20.80 -9.89 7.99
N ASP A 400 21.41 -9.71 9.15
CA ASP A 400 22.72 -9.04 9.31
C ASP A 400 22.79 -7.64 8.68
N ALA A 401 21.66 -6.92 8.62
CA ALA A 401 21.65 -5.54 8.15
C ALA A 401 22.52 -4.63 9.03
N SER A 402 23.13 -3.62 8.46
CA SER A 402 24.00 -2.69 9.19
C SER A 402 23.24 -1.45 9.71
N THR A 403 22.03 -1.15 9.17
CA THR A 403 21.14 -0.12 9.69
C THR A 403 19.68 -0.47 9.38
N SER A 404 18.77 0.48 9.49
CA SER A 404 17.32 0.25 9.51
C SER A 404 16.69 0.07 8.12
N SER A 405 15.67 -0.81 8.05
CA SER A 405 14.62 -0.72 7.05
C SER A 405 13.75 0.50 7.36
N GLU A 406 13.37 1.30 6.36
CA GLU A 406 12.75 2.60 6.60
C GLU A 406 12.16 3.25 5.33
N ALA A 407 11.24 4.20 5.47
CA ALA A 407 11.10 5.28 4.51
C ALA A 407 12.30 6.21 4.73
N HIS A 408 13.24 6.22 3.80
CA HIS A 408 14.59 6.75 4.08
C HIS A 408 14.62 8.26 4.25
N ARG A 409 13.81 9.01 3.49
CA ARG A 409 13.81 10.47 3.55
C ARG A 409 12.47 11.06 3.10
N ARG A 410 12.16 12.18 3.69
CA ARG A 410 11.25 13.25 3.33
C ARG A 410 9.82 12.82 3.11
N TRP A 411 9.16 12.42 4.22
CA TRP A 411 7.72 12.27 4.28
C TRP A 411 7.12 11.18 3.39
N GLY A 412 7.79 10.01 3.24
CA GLY A 412 7.17 8.81 2.66
C GLY A 412 5.90 8.46 3.44
N GLN A 413 4.82 8.04 2.79
CA GLN A 413 3.51 7.94 3.42
C GLN A 413 2.94 6.54 3.40
N GLY A 414 2.40 6.09 4.55
CA GLY A 414 1.72 4.81 4.61
C GLY A 414 2.63 3.65 4.23
N PHE A 415 3.73 3.47 4.94
CA PHE A 415 4.56 2.27 4.87
C PHE A 415 4.08 1.28 5.93
N LEU A 416 3.92 0.02 5.55
CA LEU A 416 3.56 -1.05 6.45
C LEU A 416 4.65 -2.11 6.48
N PHE A 417 5.24 -2.35 7.66
CA PHE A 417 6.09 -3.50 7.95
C PHE A 417 5.24 -4.52 8.70
N ASP A 418 4.73 -5.52 7.99
CA ASP A 418 3.76 -6.51 8.46
C ASP A 418 4.44 -7.87 8.65
N ASN A 419 4.49 -8.39 9.87
CA ASN A 419 5.20 -9.63 10.22
C ASN A 419 6.69 -9.63 9.83
N HIS A 420 7.35 -8.48 9.84
CA HIS A 420 8.77 -8.40 9.53
C HIS A 420 9.60 -9.22 10.53
N VAL A 421 10.63 -9.91 10.04
CA VAL A 421 11.58 -10.69 10.86
C VAL A 421 12.98 -10.12 10.70
N GLU A 422 13.56 -9.63 11.78
CA GLU A 422 14.97 -9.20 11.82
C GLU A 422 15.83 -10.29 12.46
N ILE A 423 16.91 -10.71 11.77
CA ILE A 423 17.81 -11.75 12.24
C ILE A 423 19.25 -11.23 12.24
N GLY A 424 19.94 -11.42 13.35
CA GLY A 424 21.31 -10.93 13.51
C GLY A 424 21.34 -9.40 13.72
N SER A 425 22.44 -8.93 14.24
CA SER A 425 22.70 -7.52 14.50
C SER A 425 24.18 -7.26 14.37
N ARG A 426 24.55 -6.28 13.56
CA ARG A 426 25.93 -5.79 13.48
C ARG A 426 26.15 -4.51 14.29
N GLY A 427 25.08 -4.01 14.97
CA GLY A 427 25.11 -2.87 15.84
C GLY A 427 25.19 -3.23 17.31
N THR A 428 25.53 -2.27 18.17
CA THR A 428 25.58 -2.43 19.62
C THR A 428 24.67 -1.39 20.30
N GLY A 429 23.79 -1.85 21.18
CA GLY A 429 22.98 -0.99 22.05
C GLY A 429 21.93 -0.15 21.33
N SER A 430 21.76 1.11 21.73
CA SER A 430 20.74 2.03 21.18
C SER A 430 20.97 2.40 19.70
N SER A 431 22.11 2.04 19.12
CA SER A 431 22.39 2.20 17.69
C SER A 431 21.86 1.06 16.81
N ASP A 432 21.38 -0.02 17.41
CA ASP A 432 20.87 -1.19 16.69
C ASP A 432 19.42 -1.03 16.22
N ARG A 433 19.16 0.07 15.53
CA ARG A 433 17.87 0.34 14.90
C ARG A 433 17.72 -0.47 13.63
N ARG A 434 16.65 -1.27 13.56
CA ARG A 434 16.38 -2.12 12.38
C ARG A 434 15.11 -1.75 11.63
N ILE A 435 14.19 -1.04 12.28
CA ILE A 435 13.11 -0.30 11.62
C ILE A 435 13.10 1.11 12.18
N HIS A 436 12.97 2.12 11.30
CA HIS A 436 12.97 3.52 11.71
C HIS A 436 11.82 4.29 11.07
N LEU A 437 10.81 4.62 11.86
CA LEU A 437 9.66 5.46 11.51
C LEU A 437 9.74 6.78 12.29
N GLY A 438 10.59 7.70 11.83
CA GLY A 438 10.81 8.91 12.62
C GLY A 438 11.62 10.00 11.92
N ASN A 439 12.08 10.94 12.73
CA ASN A 439 12.90 12.06 12.26
C ASN A 439 14.35 11.64 12.06
N ARG A 440 14.89 11.96 10.90
CA ARG A 440 16.29 11.76 10.53
C ARG A 440 17.08 13.07 10.45
N GLY A 441 16.44 14.21 10.72
CA GLY A 441 17.05 15.52 10.85
C GLY A 441 18.04 15.84 9.73
N ASP A 442 19.26 16.17 10.10
CA ASP A 442 20.33 16.59 9.20
C ASP A 442 21.05 15.43 8.51
N PHE A 443 20.64 14.18 8.71
CA PHE A 443 21.30 13.06 8.05
C PHE A 443 21.24 13.22 6.51
N GLY A 444 22.36 12.90 5.86
CA GLY A 444 22.52 13.04 4.41
C GLY A 444 22.33 14.48 3.93
N THR A 445 21.31 14.72 3.13
CA THR A 445 20.97 16.02 2.55
C THR A 445 19.80 16.71 3.28
N GLY A 446 19.70 16.53 4.61
CA GLY A 446 18.57 17.01 5.39
C GLY A 446 17.33 16.13 5.16
N HIS A 447 17.37 14.90 5.68
CA HIS A 447 16.30 13.91 5.45
C HIS A 447 15.01 14.30 6.19
N GLY A 448 15.13 14.95 7.34
CA GLY A 448 14.01 15.42 8.15
C GLY A 448 13.09 14.29 8.59
N TRP A 449 11.80 14.57 8.69
CA TRP A 449 10.76 13.57 8.93
C TRP A 449 10.73 12.58 7.76
N SER A 450 11.19 11.37 8.01
CA SER A 450 11.32 10.37 6.94
C SER A 450 9.98 9.81 6.49
N CYS A 451 9.02 9.64 7.41
CA CYS A 451 7.73 9.07 7.08
C CYS A 451 6.57 9.62 7.93
N ALA A 452 5.36 9.43 7.41
CA ALA A 452 4.11 9.80 8.03
C ALA A 452 3.05 8.69 7.82
N ASN A 453 2.25 8.41 8.85
CA ASN A 453 1.19 7.39 8.82
C ASN A 453 1.71 5.98 8.51
N CYS A 454 2.91 5.68 8.98
CA CYS A 454 3.58 4.41 8.80
C CYS A 454 3.34 3.46 9.97
N VAL A 455 3.36 2.15 9.71
CA VAL A 455 2.95 1.12 10.67
C VAL A 455 3.98 -0.01 10.72
N VAL A 456 4.37 -0.42 11.93
CA VAL A 456 4.98 -1.71 12.20
C VAL A 456 3.92 -2.58 12.88
N TRP A 457 3.60 -3.72 12.27
CA TRP A 457 2.59 -4.64 12.75
C TRP A 457 3.18 -6.04 12.96
N ASN A 458 3.08 -6.55 14.21
CA ASN A 458 3.47 -7.92 14.57
C ASN A 458 4.92 -8.33 14.19
N ALA A 459 5.87 -7.39 14.26
CA ALA A 459 7.25 -7.63 13.85
C ALA A 459 8.05 -8.43 14.91
N GLN A 460 8.96 -9.31 14.45
CA GLN A 460 9.88 -10.12 15.25
C GLN A 460 11.30 -9.53 15.15
N MET A 461 11.70 -8.77 16.16
CA MET A 461 12.94 -7.97 16.08
C MET A 461 14.18 -8.65 16.67
N ASN A 462 14.02 -9.78 17.38
CA ASN A 462 15.12 -10.57 17.95
C ASN A 462 16.17 -9.74 18.71
N GLY A 463 15.70 -8.78 19.52
CA GLY A 463 16.53 -7.90 20.32
C GLY A 463 16.88 -6.54 19.67
N ALA A 464 16.62 -6.36 18.39
CA ALA A 464 16.80 -5.09 17.70
C ALA A 464 15.72 -4.06 18.07
N LEU A 465 15.98 -2.78 17.73
CA LEU A 465 15.14 -1.65 18.08
C LEU A 465 14.27 -1.20 16.89
N VAL A 466 12.98 -1.05 17.13
CA VAL A 466 12.06 -0.25 16.31
C VAL A 466 12.03 1.17 16.87
N VAL A 467 12.43 2.15 16.06
CA VAL A 467 12.20 3.57 16.37
C VAL A 467 10.89 3.98 15.73
N VAL A 468 9.99 4.54 16.56
CA VAL A 468 8.72 5.13 16.09
C VAL A 468 8.53 6.48 16.76
N GLU A 469 8.30 7.50 15.95
CA GLU A 469 8.10 8.89 16.43
C GLU A 469 6.84 9.47 15.79
N LYS A 470 6.17 10.38 16.49
CA LYS A 470 5.01 11.10 15.97
C LYS A 470 5.46 12.34 15.20
N PRO A 471 5.32 12.38 13.87
CA PRO A 471 5.58 13.59 13.11
C PRO A 471 4.47 14.63 13.32
N PRO A 472 4.71 15.92 13.07
CA PRO A 472 3.66 16.91 13.05
C PRO A 472 2.56 16.55 12.04
N THR A 473 1.30 16.78 12.40
CA THR A 473 0.12 16.54 11.53
C THR A 473 -0.14 15.07 11.10
N ALA A 474 0.60 14.11 11.66
CA ALA A 474 0.47 12.69 11.32
C ALA A 474 0.78 11.79 12.53
N GLN A 475 0.63 10.48 12.38
CA GLN A 475 0.99 9.51 13.41
C GLN A 475 1.70 8.32 12.78
N ASN A 476 2.75 7.80 13.45
CA ASN A 476 3.35 6.52 13.15
C ASN A 476 3.04 5.51 14.27
N TYR A 477 2.96 4.23 13.94
CA TYR A 477 2.43 3.19 14.82
C TYR A 477 3.41 2.02 14.95
N ALA A 478 3.54 1.47 16.17
CA ALA A 478 4.19 0.20 16.42
C ALA A 478 3.26 -0.68 17.27
N ILE A 479 2.73 -1.75 16.69
CA ILE A 479 1.71 -2.60 17.29
C ILE A 479 2.17 -4.06 17.24
N GLY A 480 2.26 -4.71 18.42
CA GLY A 480 2.61 -6.13 18.53
C GLY A 480 4.09 -6.46 18.27
N VAL A 481 4.99 -5.50 18.44
CA VAL A 481 6.43 -5.69 18.24
C VAL A 481 6.99 -6.65 19.30
N GLN A 482 7.61 -7.76 18.87
CA GLN A 482 8.38 -8.64 19.70
C GLN A 482 9.84 -8.18 19.71
N GLY A 483 10.23 -7.42 20.73
CA GLY A 483 11.53 -6.75 20.82
C GLY A 483 11.41 -5.43 21.56
N THR A 484 12.16 -4.42 21.14
CA THR A 484 12.11 -3.07 21.73
C THR A 484 11.49 -2.10 20.73
N ALA A 485 10.46 -1.36 21.16
CA ALA A 485 9.90 -0.23 20.42
C ALA A 485 10.00 1.04 21.27
N SER A 486 10.49 2.15 20.71
CA SER A 486 10.63 3.41 21.44
C SER A 486 10.69 4.61 20.49
N ASN A 487 10.51 5.82 21.06
CA ASN A 487 10.74 7.09 20.36
C ASN A 487 12.19 7.61 20.47
N ARG A 488 13.14 6.73 20.80
CA ARG A 488 14.55 7.13 20.96
C ARG A 488 15.26 7.11 19.60
N GLY A 489 14.80 7.98 18.70
CA GLY A 489 15.47 8.28 17.45
C GLY A 489 16.74 9.14 17.65
N PRO A 490 17.49 9.38 16.57
CA PRO A 490 18.69 10.23 16.62
C PRO A 490 18.37 11.72 16.86
N PHE A 491 17.16 12.15 16.54
CA PHE A 491 16.65 13.50 16.74
C PHE A 491 15.43 13.43 17.64
N LEU A 492 15.58 13.92 18.88
CA LEU A 492 14.58 13.74 19.94
C LEU A 492 13.23 14.35 19.56
N SER A 493 12.20 13.53 19.49
CA SER A 493 10.81 13.96 19.49
C SER A 493 10.27 14.01 20.91
N THR A 494 9.61 15.13 21.27
CA THR A 494 8.95 15.30 22.56
C THR A 494 7.53 14.76 22.58
N THR A 495 6.96 14.45 21.42
CA THR A 495 5.59 13.95 21.29
C THR A 495 5.57 12.41 21.41
N ALA A 496 4.66 11.91 22.24
CA ALA A 496 4.53 10.47 22.44
C ALA A 496 4.08 9.76 21.17
N PRO A 497 4.80 8.71 20.72
CA PRO A 497 4.38 7.87 19.61
C PRO A 497 3.24 6.94 20.02
N TYR A 498 2.60 6.26 19.05
CA TYR A 498 1.69 5.17 19.35
C TYR A 498 2.44 3.84 19.38
N ILE A 499 2.55 3.25 20.56
CA ILE A 499 3.18 1.93 20.79
C ILE A 499 2.22 1.08 21.60
N GLU A 500 1.88 -0.11 21.08
CA GLU A 500 0.92 -1.00 21.72
C GLU A 500 1.39 -2.47 21.68
N GLY A 501 1.18 -3.21 22.77
CA GLY A 501 1.37 -4.65 22.80
C GLY A 501 2.81 -5.14 22.61
N THR A 502 3.82 -4.33 22.97
CA THR A 502 5.23 -4.73 22.89
C THR A 502 5.47 -5.98 23.74
N ASN A 503 6.11 -7.01 23.14
CA ASN A 503 6.36 -8.34 23.73
C ASN A 503 5.08 -9.07 24.15
N ARG A 504 3.93 -8.72 23.61
CA ARG A 504 2.68 -9.44 23.79
C ARG A 504 2.40 -10.27 22.54
N SER A 505 2.52 -11.59 22.63
CA SER A 505 2.25 -12.52 21.54
C SER A 505 0.75 -12.67 21.26
N GLY A 506 0.39 -13.18 20.07
CA GLY A 506 -0.99 -13.50 19.72
C GLY A 506 -1.81 -12.30 19.27
N LEU A 507 -1.19 -11.30 18.62
CA LEU A 507 -1.91 -10.20 17.97
C LEU A 507 -2.81 -10.72 16.85
N GLU A 508 -4.09 -10.33 16.89
CA GLU A 508 -5.09 -10.63 15.87
C GLU A 508 -5.66 -9.33 15.26
N PRO A 509 -5.67 -9.19 13.94
CA PRO A 509 -5.20 -10.18 12.96
C PRO A 509 -3.67 -10.32 12.97
N ARG A 510 -3.17 -11.53 12.66
CA ARG A 510 -1.72 -11.77 12.55
C ARG A 510 -1.07 -10.83 11.51
N SER A 511 -1.71 -10.67 10.36
CA SER A 511 -1.32 -9.71 9.31
C SER A 511 -2.42 -8.67 9.12
N LEU A 512 -2.03 -7.42 9.18
CA LEU A 512 -2.93 -6.29 8.91
C LEU A 512 -3.29 -6.24 7.42
N TYR A 513 -2.31 -6.34 6.52
CA TYR A 513 -2.51 -6.31 5.07
C TYR A 513 -3.46 -7.40 4.58
N LEU A 514 -3.17 -8.67 4.90
CA LEU A 514 -4.01 -9.79 4.46
C LEU A 514 -5.43 -9.69 5.01
N ARG A 515 -5.57 -9.16 6.22
CA ARG A 515 -6.89 -8.94 6.80
C ARG A 515 -7.64 -7.83 6.07
N GLN A 516 -7.01 -6.73 5.73
CA GLN A 516 -7.59 -5.65 4.95
C GLN A 516 -7.98 -6.12 3.54
N VAL A 517 -7.14 -6.93 2.86
CA VAL A 517 -7.47 -7.57 1.59
C VAL A 517 -8.73 -8.42 1.72
N ARG A 518 -8.79 -9.29 2.72
CA ARG A 518 -9.97 -10.11 3.01
C ARG A 518 -11.21 -9.26 3.25
N ASP A 519 -11.12 -8.24 4.09
CA ASP A 519 -12.25 -7.39 4.45
C ASP A 519 -12.79 -6.62 3.24
N ARG A 520 -11.93 -6.22 2.32
CA ARG A 520 -12.30 -5.59 1.05
C ARG A 520 -12.98 -6.57 0.08
N GLN A 521 -12.53 -7.82 0.06
CA GLN A 521 -13.07 -8.89 -0.80
C GLN A 521 -14.32 -9.55 -0.22
N LEU A 522 -14.53 -9.43 1.11
CA LEU A 522 -15.81 -9.83 1.67
C LEU A 522 -16.88 -9.07 0.89
N PRO A 523 -17.94 -9.73 0.41
CA PRO A 523 -19.06 -9.00 -0.09
C PRO A 523 -19.34 -7.95 0.97
N VAL A 524 -19.42 -6.68 0.58
CA VAL A 524 -20.14 -5.70 1.40
C VAL A 524 -21.38 -6.50 1.77
N ALA A 525 -21.61 -6.78 3.07
CA ALA A 525 -22.80 -7.52 3.44
C ALA A 525 -23.84 -6.86 2.60
N ASN A 526 -24.31 -7.60 1.57
CA ASN A 526 -25.31 -7.07 0.71
C ASN A 526 -26.29 -6.55 1.70
N GLU A 527 -26.48 -5.24 1.75
CA GLU A 527 -27.59 -4.72 2.48
C GLU A 527 -28.71 -5.61 1.99
N GLY A 528 -29.01 -6.64 2.74
CA GLY A 528 -29.63 -7.95 2.49
C GLY A 528 -30.03 -8.19 1.04
N ASP A 529 -29.72 -9.36 0.48
CA ASP A 529 -30.26 -9.83 -0.80
C ASP A 529 -31.70 -9.31 -0.95
N GLY A 530 -31.89 -8.24 -1.74
CA GLY A 530 -33.20 -7.64 -1.96
C GLY A 530 -33.37 -6.16 -1.65
N VAL A 531 -32.43 -5.46 -0.95
CA VAL A 531 -32.61 -4.04 -0.63
C VAL A 531 -31.42 -3.19 -1.11
N GLY A 532 -30.99 -3.38 -2.34
CA GLY A 532 -30.06 -2.46 -2.98
C GLY A 532 -30.71 -1.07 -3.10
N ARG A 533 -30.15 -0.07 -2.38
CA ARG A 533 -30.59 1.32 -2.31
C ARG A 533 -31.93 1.57 -1.61
N LEU A 534 -31.97 1.36 -0.27
CA LEU A 534 -32.94 2.07 0.56
C LEU A 534 -32.48 3.55 0.62
N ARG A 535 -33.17 4.44 -0.08
CA ARG A 535 -32.93 5.89 -0.02
C ARG A 535 -34.16 6.58 0.54
N LEU A 536 -33.95 7.46 1.51
CA LEU A 536 -34.93 8.46 1.92
C LEU A 536 -34.45 9.81 1.37
N LEU A 537 -35.24 10.38 0.47
CA LEU A 537 -34.92 11.69 -0.12
C LEU A 537 -35.26 12.81 0.86
N PRO A 538 -34.64 13.97 0.78
CA PRO A 538 -34.98 15.11 1.63
C PRO A 538 -36.47 15.44 1.53
N PRO A 539 -37.15 15.61 2.68
CA PRO A 539 -38.57 16.00 2.72
C PRO A 539 -38.80 17.33 2.00
N ARG A 540 -39.94 17.44 1.31
CA ARG A 540 -40.30 18.65 0.55
C ARG A 540 -41.76 19.06 0.78
N PRO A 541 -42.01 20.37 1.01
CA PRO A 541 -41.06 21.42 1.30
C PRO A 541 -40.37 21.21 2.67
N ASN A 542 -39.19 21.78 2.85
CA ASN A 542 -38.48 21.83 4.14
C ASN A 542 -37.74 23.17 4.25
N PRO A 543 -38.15 24.07 5.15
CA PRO A 543 -39.25 23.96 6.11
C PRO A 543 -40.63 23.82 5.44
N SER A 544 -41.56 23.12 6.10
CA SER A 544 -42.94 22.90 5.62
C SER A 544 -43.94 23.77 6.37
N SER A 545 -44.82 24.48 5.64
CA SER A 545 -45.96 25.19 6.15
C SER A 545 -47.30 24.55 5.73
N GLY A 546 -47.25 23.36 5.16
CA GLY A 546 -48.41 22.61 4.64
C GLY A 546 -48.10 21.12 4.61
N ALA A 547 -48.69 20.39 3.66
CA ALA A 547 -48.39 18.96 3.47
C ALA A 547 -46.92 18.74 3.12
N THR A 548 -46.30 17.73 3.75
CA THR A 548 -44.91 17.37 3.52
C THR A 548 -44.81 16.05 2.76
N GLN A 549 -44.04 16.02 1.67
CA GLN A 549 -43.80 14.81 0.89
C GLN A 549 -42.41 14.22 1.23
N PHE A 550 -42.39 12.92 1.37
CA PHE A 550 -41.19 12.10 1.62
C PHE A 550 -41.01 11.15 0.43
N GLY A 551 -40.04 11.41 -0.41
CA GLY A 551 -39.65 10.50 -1.46
C GLY A 551 -38.72 9.40 -0.91
N PHE A 552 -38.90 8.15 -1.37
CA PHE A 552 -37.98 7.07 -1.04
C PHE A 552 -37.83 6.09 -2.21
N GLU A 553 -36.70 5.37 -2.24
CA GLU A 553 -36.41 4.41 -3.29
C GLU A 553 -36.10 3.05 -2.68
N LEU A 554 -36.66 1.99 -3.27
CA LEU A 554 -36.41 0.59 -2.93
C LEU A 554 -35.80 -0.13 -4.13
N ALA A 555 -34.80 -0.94 -3.92
CA ALA A 555 -34.20 -1.72 -5.01
C ALA A 555 -35.00 -2.97 -5.37
N SER A 556 -35.74 -3.51 -4.42
CA SER A 556 -36.62 -4.68 -4.60
C SER A 556 -37.93 -4.50 -3.83
N ARG A 557 -38.89 -5.38 -4.07
CA ARG A 557 -40.15 -5.41 -3.30
C ARG A 557 -39.84 -5.70 -1.83
N ALA A 558 -40.28 -4.82 -0.92
CA ALA A 558 -40.08 -4.95 0.52
C ALA A 558 -41.22 -4.30 1.32
N GLU A 559 -41.39 -4.74 2.57
CA GLU A 559 -42.21 -4.04 3.57
C GLU A 559 -41.42 -2.81 4.04
N ALA A 560 -41.96 -1.63 3.82
CA ALA A 560 -41.38 -0.37 4.20
C ALA A 560 -42.28 0.40 5.17
N ARG A 561 -41.65 1.02 6.18
CA ARG A 561 -42.33 1.85 7.19
C ARG A 561 -41.62 3.19 7.31
N LEU A 562 -42.35 4.29 7.06
CA LEU A 562 -41.89 5.66 7.24
C LEU A 562 -42.63 6.30 8.41
N ALA A 563 -41.94 6.44 9.54
CA ALA A 563 -42.46 7.04 10.77
C ALA A 563 -41.76 8.36 11.09
N ILE A 564 -42.48 9.25 11.77
CA ILE A 564 -42.00 10.58 12.16
C ILE A 564 -41.79 10.61 13.67
N TYR A 565 -40.64 11.13 14.09
CA TYR A 565 -40.23 11.23 15.49
C TYR A 565 -39.99 12.68 15.89
N ASP A 566 -40.34 13.01 17.13
CA ASP A 566 -39.98 14.30 17.73
C ASP A 566 -38.49 14.32 18.21
N VAL A 567 -38.03 15.45 18.70
CA VAL A 567 -36.67 15.62 19.21
C VAL A 567 -36.34 14.78 20.45
N LEU A 568 -37.35 14.21 21.11
CA LEU A 568 -37.20 13.29 22.23
C LEU A 568 -37.22 11.82 21.79
N GLY A 569 -37.26 11.55 20.48
CA GLY A 569 -37.27 10.20 19.91
C GLY A 569 -38.62 9.48 20.03
N ARG A 570 -39.73 10.17 20.34
CA ARG A 570 -41.06 9.60 20.39
C ARG A 570 -41.67 9.63 19.00
N GLU A 571 -42.29 8.53 18.59
CA GLU A 571 -43.06 8.48 17.35
C GLU A 571 -44.33 9.34 17.49
N VAL A 572 -44.51 10.29 16.57
CA VAL A 572 -45.61 11.27 16.58
C VAL A 572 -46.52 11.16 15.38
N ALA A 573 -46.06 10.52 14.30
CA ALA A 573 -46.90 10.23 13.13
C ALA A 573 -46.35 9.07 12.32
N LEU A 574 -47.19 8.41 11.56
CA LEU A 574 -46.85 7.39 10.57
C LEU A 574 -47.24 7.92 9.18
N ALA A 575 -46.23 8.09 8.29
CA ALA A 575 -46.50 8.58 6.95
C ALA A 575 -46.94 7.46 5.99
N VAL A 576 -46.32 6.26 6.11
CA VAL A 576 -46.71 5.08 5.33
C VAL A 576 -46.15 3.82 5.94
N GLU A 577 -46.86 2.68 5.79
CA GLU A 577 -46.43 1.33 6.13
C GLU A 577 -47.10 0.32 5.19
N GLY A 578 -46.32 -0.66 4.68
CA GLY A 578 -46.82 -1.75 3.84
C GLY A 578 -45.81 -2.22 2.78
N PRO A 579 -46.25 -3.14 1.89
CA PRO A 579 -45.44 -3.67 0.81
C PRO A 579 -45.35 -2.69 -0.35
N PHE A 580 -44.08 -2.38 -0.75
CA PHE A 580 -43.75 -1.55 -1.91
C PHE A 580 -42.96 -2.34 -2.92
N GLY A 581 -43.17 -2.11 -4.24
CA GLY A 581 -42.35 -2.68 -5.31
C GLY A 581 -40.96 -2.05 -5.37
N ALA A 582 -40.09 -2.57 -6.21
CA ALA A 582 -38.82 -1.89 -6.56
C ALA A 582 -39.14 -0.54 -7.24
N GLY A 583 -38.29 0.47 -6.99
CA GLY A 583 -38.41 1.78 -7.60
C GLY A 583 -38.68 2.91 -6.61
N ARG A 584 -39.07 4.07 -7.16
CA ARG A 584 -39.32 5.30 -6.39
C ARG A 584 -40.78 5.41 -5.92
N HIS A 585 -40.96 5.78 -4.65
CA HIS A 585 -42.23 5.95 -3.98
C HIS A 585 -42.30 7.31 -3.29
N THR A 586 -43.51 7.77 -3.01
CA THR A 586 -43.75 9.01 -2.27
C THR A 586 -44.83 8.76 -1.20
N ALA A 587 -44.52 9.16 0.03
CA ALA A 587 -45.51 9.25 1.12
C ALA A 587 -45.80 10.73 1.40
N THR A 588 -47.02 11.08 1.77
CA THR A 588 -47.39 12.45 2.09
C THR A 588 -47.95 12.52 3.50
N LEU A 589 -47.36 13.40 4.31
CA LEU A 589 -47.96 13.77 5.59
C LEU A 589 -48.84 15.00 5.37
N PRO A 590 -50.13 14.93 5.69
CA PRO A 590 -51.07 16.04 5.46
C PRO A 590 -50.73 17.26 6.34
N GLU A 591 -51.18 18.41 5.88
CA GLU A 591 -51.14 19.65 6.66
C GLU A 591 -51.83 19.47 8.01
N GLY A 592 -51.22 20.04 9.07
CA GLY A 592 -51.79 19.94 10.42
C GLY A 592 -51.54 18.62 11.15
N ALA A 593 -50.90 17.64 10.51
CA ALA A 593 -50.55 16.36 11.16
C ALA A 593 -49.53 16.51 12.29
N LEU A 594 -48.74 17.57 12.26
CA LEU A 594 -47.73 17.88 13.27
C LEU A 594 -47.82 19.32 13.73
N ALA A 595 -47.51 19.57 15.00
CA ALA A 595 -47.31 20.91 15.51
C ALA A 595 -46.03 21.56 14.92
N PRO A 596 -45.88 22.90 14.92
CA PRO A 596 -44.62 23.54 14.55
C PRO A 596 -43.45 23.00 15.38
N GLY A 597 -42.36 22.62 14.71
CA GLY A 597 -41.21 22.03 15.40
C GLY A 597 -40.21 21.34 14.46
N LEU A 598 -39.15 20.82 15.05
CA LEU A 598 -38.14 19.98 14.35
C LEU A 598 -38.48 18.51 14.54
N TYR A 599 -38.45 17.75 13.46
CA TYR A 599 -38.80 16.34 13.41
C TYR A 599 -37.77 15.53 12.64
N LEU A 600 -37.77 14.21 12.87
CA LEU A 600 -36.95 13.23 12.15
C LEU A 600 -37.88 12.25 11.45
N ALA A 601 -37.87 12.22 10.12
CA ALA A 601 -38.51 11.17 9.33
C ALA A 601 -37.57 9.96 9.26
N ARG A 602 -38.06 8.76 9.60
CA ARG A 602 -37.30 7.51 9.59
C ARG A 602 -38.02 6.47 8.72
N LEU A 603 -37.34 6.09 7.64
CA LEU A 603 -37.74 4.99 6.76
C LEU A 603 -37.04 3.71 7.23
N SER A 604 -37.80 2.65 7.46
CA SER A 604 -37.33 1.34 7.89
C SER A 604 -37.78 0.25 6.93
N VAL A 605 -36.85 -0.67 6.58
CA VAL A 605 -37.11 -1.89 5.79
C VAL A 605 -36.36 -3.03 6.46
N GLY A 606 -37.04 -3.97 7.08
CA GLY A 606 -36.42 -4.97 7.92
C GLY A 606 -35.56 -4.33 9.03
N ALA A 607 -34.31 -4.71 9.13
CA ALA A 607 -33.37 -4.15 10.11
C ALA A 607 -32.68 -2.83 9.66
N ILE A 608 -32.90 -2.41 8.40
CA ILE A 608 -32.25 -1.23 7.83
C ILE A 608 -33.14 -0.01 8.00
N SER A 609 -32.56 1.14 8.36
CA SER A 609 -33.28 2.41 8.40
C SER A 609 -32.47 3.56 7.83
N ARG A 610 -33.18 4.58 7.29
CA ARG A 610 -32.64 5.87 6.86
C ARG A 610 -33.47 6.97 7.51
N ALA A 611 -32.82 8.07 7.88
CA ALA A 611 -33.52 9.17 8.54
C ALA A 611 -33.14 10.52 7.88
N ALA A 612 -34.11 11.43 7.88
CA ALA A 612 -33.94 12.79 7.37
C ALA A 612 -34.63 13.80 8.30
N PRO A 613 -33.93 14.87 8.74
CA PRO A 613 -34.55 15.92 9.54
C PRO A 613 -35.42 16.85 8.68
N PHE A 614 -36.49 17.39 9.26
CA PHE A 614 -37.29 18.43 8.65
C PHE A 614 -37.99 19.31 9.69
N THR A 615 -38.34 20.51 9.27
CA THR A 615 -38.98 21.51 10.14
C THR A 615 -40.41 21.79 9.66
N VAL A 616 -41.36 21.81 10.58
CA VAL A 616 -42.72 22.27 10.34
C VAL A 616 -42.88 23.70 10.89
N LEU A 617 -43.34 24.59 10.03
CA LEU A 617 -43.64 25.98 10.39
C LEU A 617 -45.15 26.13 10.73
N ARG A 618 -45.52 27.29 11.25
CA ARG A 618 -46.93 27.65 11.45
C ARG A 618 -47.59 28.03 10.14
#